data_056ee41ab5171a98aeac625a5eb950a1
#
_entry.id   056ee41ab5171a98aeac625a5eb950a1
#
_cell.length_a   1.000
_cell.length_b   1.000
_cell.length_c   1.000
_cell.angle_alpha   90.00
_cell.angle_beta   90.00
_cell.angle_gamma   90.00
#
_symmetry.space_group_name_H-M   'P 1'
#
loop_
_entity.id
_entity.type
_entity.pdbx_description
1 polymer ?
#
loop_
_entity_poly.entity_id
_entity_poly.type
_entity_poly.pdbx_seq_one_letter_code
_entity_poly.pdbx_strand_id
1 'polypeptide(L)'
;MDPHGWPGVPYLEGSTEHRVPTAVDRGRRGPAGKEGDGFLNPAMSGNRTRSVLMLKHLANTSLRGVQKIQTIDSMCATGIRTRRWLNELPGDIASRLRVKMCDMNENALEWARSNLRNDPLGHNVSVIRGDARKELLSQGWHWIDIDPYGSPMPFLDLAMQATARRSVVSISATDTAALSGSSRGPLKRRYGAQVRLDPLKHDSGLRVLLGAAAVAAARHDRVITPLLSVWDSHHLRVTVLVDRSKRGANAYQDSIGWRVANPSQRDVELAIGAGLLPPHDAGSTPMHVMLPLSASPSDRSNVSGPLWTGIMGDAELMRSLSGEAASLICGSGDSALDTNEQKYARQSVRNIEKEANAILSLIHISEPTRRRTI
;
A
#
# COMPACT_ATOMS: atom_id res chain seq x y z
N MET A 1 -22.94 13.59 24.48
CA MET A 1 -21.59 13.35 25.06
C MET A 1 -21.61 11.97 25.68
N ASP A 2 -20.56 11.20 25.47
CA ASP A 2 -20.34 9.93 26.16
C ASP A 2 -20.33 10.19 27.68
N PRO A 3 -20.89 9.27 28.53
CA PRO A 3 -20.85 9.38 29.99
C PRO A 3 -19.44 9.61 30.59
N HIS A 4 -18.42 9.22 29.85
CA HIS A 4 -17.01 9.38 30.24
C HIS A 4 -16.34 10.66 29.70
N GLY A 5 -17.09 11.59 29.11
CA GLY A 5 -16.56 12.84 28.56
C GLY A 5 -15.70 12.73 27.32
N TRP A 6 -15.72 11.59 26.62
CA TRP A 6 -15.01 11.42 25.34
C TRP A 6 -15.81 12.13 24.23
N PRO A 7 -15.26 13.16 23.57
CA PRO A 7 -16.02 14.00 22.65
C PRO A 7 -16.31 13.30 21.31
N GLY A 8 -17.27 13.84 20.57
CA GLY A 8 -17.57 13.43 19.19
C GLY A 8 -18.52 12.26 19.08
N VAL A 9 -18.71 11.81 17.86
CA VAL A 9 -19.60 10.71 17.47
C VAL A 9 -18.78 9.42 17.38
N PRO A 10 -19.30 8.28 17.90
CA PRO A 10 -18.61 6.99 17.79
C PRO A 10 -18.55 6.52 16.35
N TYR A 11 -17.41 5.96 15.97
CA TYR A 11 -17.14 5.34 14.69
C TYR A 11 -16.37 4.05 14.93
N LEU A 12 -16.99 2.91 14.63
CA LEU A 12 -16.35 1.60 14.73
C LEU A 12 -15.74 1.20 13.40
N GLU A 13 -14.44 0.84 13.40
CA GLU A 13 -13.78 0.26 12.25
C GLU A 13 -12.90 -0.92 12.68
N GLY A 14 -13.17 -2.10 12.12
CA GLY A 14 -12.64 -3.32 12.70
C GLY A 14 -13.20 -3.54 14.11
N SER A 15 -12.34 -3.79 15.08
CA SER A 15 -12.69 -3.82 16.51
C SER A 15 -12.35 -2.52 17.24
N THR A 16 -11.88 -1.51 16.51
CA THR A 16 -11.42 -0.24 17.09
C THR A 16 -12.54 0.79 17.12
N GLU A 17 -12.95 1.20 18.33
CA GLU A 17 -13.77 2.38 18.50
C GLU A 17 -12.93 3.65 18.30
N HIS A 18 -13.45 4.60 17.54
CA HIS A 18 -12.83 5.88 17.24
C HIS A 18 -13.88 6.98 17.34
N ARG A 19 -13.48 8.22 17.60
CA ARG A 19 -14.38 9.36 17.66
C ARG A 19 -14.05 10.35 16.56
N VAL A 20 -15.10 10.88 15.96
CA VAL A 20 -15.03 11.86 14.87
C VAL A 20 -15.96 13.04 15.16
N PRO A 21 -15.71 14.24 14.58
CA PRO A 21 -16.53 15.44 14.85
C PRO A 21 -18.00 15.25 14.53
N THR A 22 -18.28 14.60 13.41
CA THR A 22 -19.63 14.38 12.88
C THR A 22 -19.79 12.96 12.38
N ALA A 23 -21.04 12.49 12.28
CA ALA A 23 -21.34 11.18 11.73
C ALA A 23 -20.78 11.03 10.30
N VAL A 24 -20.12 9.92 10.06
CA VAL A 24 -19.50 9.62 8.77
C VAL A 24 -20.48 8.96 7.83
N ASP A 25 -20.67 9.52 6.65
CA ASP A 25 -21.46 8.87 5.59
C ASP A 25 -20.68 7.68 5.01
N ARG A 26 -21.05 6.48 5.45
CA ARG A 26 -20.43 5.22 5.00
C ARG A 26 -20.89 4.78 3.60
N GLY A 27 -21.95 5.35 3.07
CA GLY A 27 -22.43 5.11 1.71
C GLY A 27 -21.64 5.86 0.65
N ARG A 28 -20.88 6.86 1.04
CA ARG A 28 -20.09 7.69 0.12
C ARG A 28 -18.99 6.86 -0.55
N ARG A 29 -19.05 6.79 -1.87
CA ARG A 29 -18.02 6.14 -2.70
C ARG A 29 -17.09 7.22 -3.30
N GLY A 30 -15.80 6.91 -3.41
CA GLY A 30 -14.83 7.80 -4.04
C GLY A 30 -14.00 8.62 -3.05
N PRO A 31 -13.18 9.56 -3.56
CA PRO A 31 -12.34 10.40 -2.71
C PRO A 31 -13.23 11.29 -1.85
N ALA A 32 -12.99 11.30 -0.55
CA ALA A 32 -13.64 12.24 0.34
C ALA A 32 -13.13 13.65 0.06
N GLY A 33 -14.00 14.67 0.14
CA GLY A 33 -13.60 16.07 0.02
C GLY A 33 -12.62 16.45 1.15
N LYS A 34 -11.80 17.45 0.90
CA LYS A 34 -10.84 17.98 1.88
C LYS A 34 -11.49 18.80 3.01
N GLU A 35 -12.81 18.93 2.99
CA GLU A 35 -13.58 19.81 3.86
C GLU A 35 -14.06 19.06 5.09
N GLY A 36 -13.76 19.63 6.28
CA GLY A 36 -14.21 19.16 7.59
C GLY A 36 -13.10 19.12 8.64
N ASP A 37 -13.48 19.38 9.91
CA ASP A 37 -12.57 19.51 11.07
C ASP A 37 -11.94 18.17 11.54
N GLY A 38 -12.25 17.06 10.92
CA GLY A 38 -11.67 15.75 11.21
C GLY A 38 -11.89 14.82 10.05
N PHE A 39 -10.94 14.78 9.14
CA PHE A 39 -11.04 13.95 7.93
C PHE A 39 -10.93 12.46 8.28
N LEU A 40 -11.95 11.70 7.91
CA LEU A 40 -11.94 10.25 7.90
C LEU A 40 -12.62 9.75 6.61
N ASN A 41 -11.89 8.96 5.81
CA ASN A 41 -12.45 8.31 4.62
C ASN A 41 -12.82 6.86 4.92
N PRO A 42 -14.13 6.51 5.02
CA PRO A 42 -14.57 5.14 5.27
C PRO A 42 -14.19 4.17 4.14
N ALA A 43 -14.07 4.65 2.90
CA ALA A 43 -13.66 3.83 1.76
C ALA A 43 -12.21 3.29 1.91
N MET A 44 -11.40 3.90 2.78
CA MET A 44 -10.05 3.42 3.09
C MET A 44 -10.01 2.36 4.22
N SER A 45 -11.14 1.91 4.73
CA SER A 45 -11.22 0.92 5.80
C SER A 45 -10.48 -0.38 5.42
N GLY A 46 -10.70 -0.91 4.21
CA GLY A 46 -9.99 -2.08 3.69
C GLY A 46 -8.47 -1.90 3.64
N ASN A 47 -8.00 -0.71 3.23
CA ASN A 47 -6.58 -0.36 3.25
C ASN A 47 -6.00 -0.43 4.68
N ARG A 48 -6.70 0.10 5.67
CA ARG A 48 -6.26 0.07 7.07
C ARG A 48 -6.26 -1.35 7.66
N THR A 49 -7.26 -2.17 7.35
CA THR A 49 -7.27 -3.58 7.76
C THR A 49 -6.10 -4.35 7.15
N ARG A 50 -5.82 -4.17 5.85
CA ARG A 50 -4.61 -4.76 5.22
C ARG A 50 -3.34 -4.35 5.95
N SER A 51 -3.22 -3.09 6.40
CA SER A 51 -2.04 -2.63 7.14
C SER A 51 -1.88 -3.31 8.51
N VAL A 52 -2.98 -3.60 9.21
CA VAL A 52 -2.95 -4.37 10.47
C VAL A 52 -2.45 -5.80 10.24
N LEU A 53 -3.05 -6.50 9.26
CA LEU A 53 -2.69 -7.88 8.94
C LEU A 53 -1.23 -7.99 8.46
N MET A 54 -0.80 -7.08 7.60
CA MET A 54 0.57 -7.04 7.11
C MET A 54 1.56 -6.76 8.24
N LEU A 55 1.27 -5.80 9.12
CA LEU A 55 2.13 -5.49 10.25
C LEU A 55 2.24 -6.68 11.21
N LYS A 56 1.13 -7.41 11.47
CA LYS A 56 1.16 -8.66 12.22
C LYS A 56 2.09 -9.70 11.57
N HIS A 57 1.92 -9.96 10.27
CA HIS A 57 2.74 -10.95 9.55
C HIS A 57 4.22 -10.56 9.57
N LEU A 58 4.52 -9.30 9.24
CA LEU A 58 5.90 -8.81 9.10
C LEU A 58 6.61 -8.64 10.45
N ALA A 59 5.88 -8.34 11.54
CA ALA A 59 6.43 -8.33 12.89
C ALA A 59 6.92 -9.72 13.35
N ASN A 60 6.34 -10.79 12.79
CA ASN A 60 6.70 -12.18 13.05
C ASN A 60 7.70 -12.78 12.04
N THR A 61 7.93 -12.10 10.92
CA THR A 61 8.84 -12.53 9.85
C THR A 61 9.99 -11.54 9.66
N SER A 62 9.85 -10.61 8.72
CA SER A 62 10.91 -9.68 8.31
C SER A 62 11.38 -8.71 9.41
N LEU A 63 10.50 -8.37 10.38
CA LEU A 63 10.80 -7.53 11.55
C LEU A 63 10.87 -8.35 12.85
N ARG A 64 10.98 -9.68 12.75
CA ARG A 64 11.17 -10.56 13.89
C ARG A 64 12.44 -10.15 14.65
N GLY A 65 12.36 -10.07 15.98
CA GLY A 65 13.49 -9.67 16.83
C GLY A 65 13.70 -8.14 16.96
N VAL A 66 13.01 -7.30 16.18
CA VAL A 66 13.01 -5.86 16.40
C VAL A 66 12.19 -5.53 17.65
N GLN A 67 12.85 -5.17 18.75
CA GLN A 67 12.20 -4.91 20.04
C GLN A 67 11.34 -3.64 20.02
N LYS A 68 11.75 -2.61 19.28
CA LYS A 68 11.02 -1.37 19.11
C LYS A 68 10.84 -1.11 17.62
N ILE A 69 9.64 -1.35 17.11
CA ILE A 69 9.30 -1.13 15.70
C ILE A 69 8.97 0.36 15.53
N GLN A 70 9.95 1.14 15.09
CA GLN A 70 9.78 2.56 14.78
C GLN A 70 8.86 2.70 13.57
N THR A 71 7.71 3.32 13.77
CA THR A 71 6.63 3.41 12.78
C THR A 71 6.24 4.88 12.57
N ILE A 72 6.02 5.30 11.33
CA ILE A 72 5.47 6.62 11.04
C ILE A 72 4.18 6.50 10.22
N ASP A 73 3.12 7.14 10.72
CA ASP A 73 1.86 7.42 10.05
C ASP A 73 1.94 8.88 9.56
N SER A 74 2.43 9.07 8.34
CA SER A 74 2.99 10.35 7.90
C SER A 74 1.95 11.39 7.48
N MET A 75 0.68 11.00 7.36
CA MET A 75 -0.49 11.84 7.07
C MET A 75 -1.68 11.26 7.81
N CYS A 76 -1.60 11.30 9.15
CA CYS A 76 -2.41 10.49 10.04
C CYS A 76 -3.88 10.95 10.16
N ALA A 77 -4.20 12.17 9.76
CA ALA A 77 -5.51 12.78 9.98
C ALA A 77 -5.98 12.60 11.45
N THR A 78 -7.14 11.99 11.68
CA THR A 78 -7.66 11.72 13.04
C THR A 78 -6.99 10.53 13.75
N GLY A 79 -6.04 9.86 13.12
CA GLY A 79 -5.23 8.79 13.73
C GLY A 79 -5.87 7.41 13.74
N ILE A 80 -6.94 7.16 13.00
CA ILE A 80 -7.63 5.86 13.00
C ILE A 80 -6.72 4.69 12.62
N ARG A 81 -5.80 4.85 11.64
CA ARG A 81 -4.85 3.81 11.22
C ARG A 81 -3.97 3.38 12.40
N THR A 82 -3.33 4.34 13.06
CA THR A 82 -2.49 4.09 14.24
C THR A 82 -3.29 3.43 15.36
N ARG A 83 -4.50 3.90 15.64
CA ARG A 83 -5.34 3.29 16.68
C ARG A 83 -5.69 1.84 16.36
N ARG A 84 -5.96 1.51 15.11
CA ARG A 84 -6.19 0.12 14.69
C ARG A 84 -4.95 -0.75 14.90
N TRP A 85 -3.74 -0.22 14.64
CA TRP A 85 -2.51 -0.95 14.95
C TRP A 85 -2.34 -1.21 16.44
N LEU A 86 -2.71 -0.26 17.32
CA LEU A 86 -2.57 -0.42 18.76
C LEU A 86 -3.62 -1.37 19.35
N ASN A 87 -4.84 -1.37 18.84
CA ASN A 87 -5.98 -2.08 19.41
C ASN A 87 -6.27 -3.46 18.78
N GLU A 88 -5.89 -3.66 17.52
CA GLU A 88 -6.22 -4.88 16.77
C GLU A 88 -5.04 -5.85 16.65
N LEU A 89 -3.81 -5.37 16.77
CA LEU A 89 -2.65 -6.25 16.80
C LEU A 89 -2.58 -7.04 18.12
N PRO A 90 -2.04 -8.29 18.10
CA PRO A 90 -1.70 -8.99 19.32
C PRO A 90 -0.86 -8.13 20.26
N GLY A 91 -1.11 -8.20 21.57
CA GLY A 91 -0.51 -7.30 22.57
C GLY A 91 1.02 -7.34 22.58
N ASP A 92 1.64 -8.50 22.32
CA ASP A 92 3.08 -8.67 22.19
C ASP A 92 3.67 -7.90 20.99
N ILE A 93 2.91 -7.73 19.91
CA ILE A 93 3.30 -6.94 18.75
C ILE A 93 2.98 -5.46 18.97
N ALA A 94 1.76 -5.14 19.42
CA ALA A 94 1.33 -3.76 19.64
C ALA A 94 2.24 -3.01 20.63
N SER A 95 2.68 -3.69 21.70
CA SER A 95 3.60 -3.13 22.71
C SER A 95 5.00 -2.79 22.16
N ARG A 96 5.41 -3.40 21.05
CA ARG A 96 6.68 -3.12 20.36
C ARG A 96 6.62 -1.86 19.51
N LEU A 97 5.42 -1.38 19.14
CA LEU A 97 5.29 -0.21 18.29
C LEU A 97 5.74 1.06 19.00
N ARG A 98 6.45 1.90 18.26
CA ARG A 98 6.77 3.29 18.60
C ARG A 98 6.33 4.14 17.43
N VAL A 99 5.16 4.76 17.56
CA VAL A 99 4.49 5.41 16.45
C VAL A 99 4.68 6.92 16.50
N LYS A 100 5.11 7.50 15.39
CA LYS A 100 4.99 8.94 15.16
C LYS A 100 3.81 9.16 14.21
N MET A 101 2.81 9.89 14.70
CA MET A 101 1.71 10.42 13.90
C MET A 101 2.04 11.84 13.48
N CYS A 102 1.95 12.13 12.20
CA CYS A 102 2.23 13.46 11.66
C CYS A 102 1.10 13.91 10.74
N ASP A 103 0.67 15.15 10.88
CA ASP A 103 -0.23 15.84 9.96
C ASP A 103 0.04 17.35 9.98
N MET A 104 -0.34 18.05 8.92
CA MET A 104 -0.28 19.51 8.87
C MET A 104 -1.53 20.17 9.49
N ASN A 105 -2.66 19.44 9.53
CA ASN A 105 -3.95 19.92 10.02
C ASN A 105 -4.05 19.76 11.54
N GLU A 106 -3.97 20.89 12.28
CA GLU A 106 -4.05 20.87 13.74
C GLU A 106 -5.40 20.36 14.25
N ASN A 107 -6.51 20.71 13.60
CA ASN A 107 -7.84 20.25 14.03
C ASN A 107 -7.92 18.71 13.96
N ALA A 108 -7.36 18.09 12.90
CA ALA A 108 -7.28 16.64 12.80
C ALA A 108 -6.41 16.03 13.91
N LEU A 109 -5.29 16.68 14.25
CA LEU A 109 -4.39 16.22 15.32
C LEU A 109 -5.01 16.37 16.72
N GLU A 110 -5.86 17.35 16.96
CA GLU A 110 -6.63 17.44 18.21
C GLU A 110 -7.55 16.24 18.38
N TRP A 111 -8.22 15.83 17.30
CA TRP A 111 -9.00 14.58 17.29
C TRP A 111 -8.12 13.35 17.51
N ALA A 112 -6.96 13.29 16.87
CA ALA A 112 -5.99 12.21 17.06
C ALA A 112 -5.53 12.12 18.54
N ARG A 113 -5.16 13.23 19.16
CA ARG A 113 -4.78 13.28 20.59
C ARG A 113 -5.93 12.89 21.50
N SER A 114 -7.15 13.36 21.21
CA SER A 114 -8.36 13.00 21.98
C SER A 114 -8.63 11.50 21.92
N ASN A 115 -8.52 10.90 20.75
CA ASN A 115 -8.72 9.47 20.54
C ASN A 115 -7.65 8.60 21.24
N LEU A 116 -6.41 9.09 21.35
CA LEU A 116 -5.32 8.38 22.03
C LEU A 116 -5.39 8.47 23.56
N ARG A 117 -6.13 9.43 24.10
CA ARG A 117 -6.18 9.69 25.57
C ARG A 117 -6.62 8.47 26.35
N ASN A 118 -7.54 7.68 25.80
CA ASN A 118 -8.09 6.46 26.42
C ASN A 118 -7.47 5.18 25.87
N ASP A 119 -6.41 5.28 25.05
CA ASP A 119 -5.74 4.12 24.47
C ASP A 119 -4.64 3.63 25.45
N PRO A 120 -4.68 2.36 25.89
CA PRO A 120 -3.68 1.82 26.82
C PRO A 120 -2.23 1.96 26.33
N LEU A 121 -2.03 1.92 25.01
CA LEU A 121 -0.72 2.07 24.39
C LEU A 121 -0.48 3.48 23.82
N GLY A 122 -1.34 4.45 24.13
CA GLY A 122 -1.20 5.84 23.69
C GLY A 122 0.15 6.47 24.09
N HIS A 123 0.77 6.03 25.18
CA HIS A 123 2.10 6.45 25.60
C HIS A 123 3.24 6.05 24.65
N ASN A 124 3.00 5.10 23.74
CA ASN A 124 3.93 4.70 22.68
C ASN A 124 3.80 5.57 21.41
N VAL A 125 2.91 6.57 21.41
CA VAL A 125 2.62 7.41 20.26
C VAL A 125 3.03 8.85 20.52
N SER A 126 3.74 9.44 19.57
CA SER A 126 3.98 10.88 19.51
C SER A 126 3.14 11.51 18.40
N VAL A 127 2.42 12.59 18.69
CA VAL A 127 1.56 13.31 17.74
C VAL A 127 2.20 14.67 17.44
N ILE A 128 2.62 14.84 16.18
CA ILE A 128 3.40 16.01 15.74
C ILE A 128 2.65 16.77 14.66
N ARG A 129 2.47 18.07 14.83
CA ARG A 129 2.10 18.96 13.74
C ARG A 129 3.34 19.26 12.90
N GLY A 130 3.32 18.87 11.63
CA GLY A 130 4.48 19.10 10.80
C GLY A 130 4.33 18.63 9.36
N ASP A 131 5.30 19.00 8.54
CA ASP A 131 5.44 18.50 7.19
C ASP A 131 6.00 17.07 7.24
N ALA A 132 5.26 16.12 6.67
CA ALA A 132 5.66 14.72 6.61
C ALA A 132 7.06 14.52 6.02
N ARG A 133 7.48 15.37 5.08
CA ARG A 133 8.83 15.33 4.49
C ARG A 133 9.92 15.56 5.50
N LYS A 134 9.72 16.49 6.42
CA LYS A 134 10.64 16.78 7.53
C LYS A 134 10.62 15.64 8.55
N GLU A 135 9.43 15.17 8.90
CA GLU A 135 9.27 14.16 9.93
C GLU A 135 9.79 12.78 9.50
N LEU A 136 9.71 12.45 8.21
CA LEU A 136 10.34 11.25 7.65
C LEU A 136 11.85 11.22 7.96
N LEU A 137 12.55 12.34 7.80
CA LEU A 137 14.01 12.40 8.00
C LEU A 137 14.45 12.48 9.47
N SER A 138 13.52 12.46 10.43
CA SER A 138 13.85 12.63 11.86
C SER A 138 14.57 11.43 12.48
N GLN A 139 14.43 10.24 11.91
CA GLN A 139 15.09 9.00 12.34
C GLN A 139 14.99 7.89 11.29
N GLY A 140 15.58 6.72 11.55
CA GLY A 140 15.39 5.51 10.75
C GLY A 140 14.10 4.78 11.15
N TRP A 141 13.26 4.46 10.15
CA TRP A 141 11.96 3.84 10.35
C TRP A 141 11.98 2.37 9.94
N HIS A 142 11.27 1.51 10.70
CA HIS A 142 11.02 0.12 10.33
C HIS A 142 9.71 -0.02 9.53
N TRP A 143 8.73 0.86 9.76
CA TRP A 143 7.49 0.94 8.98
C TRP A 143 7.17 2.40 8.64
N ILE A 144 6.99 2.66 7.36
CA ILE A 144 6.60 3.97 6.85
C ILE A 144 5.27 3.83 6.10
N ASP A 145 4.27 4.60 6.50
CA ASP A 145 3.00 4.72 5.79
C ASP A 145 2.90 6.09 5.12
N ILE A 146 2.80 6.09 3.79
CA ILE A 146 2.66 7.28 2.95
C ILE A 146 1.28 7.22 2.30
N ASP A 147 0.36 8.07 2.75
CA ASP A 147 -1.04 8.07 2.27
C ASP A 147 -1.51 9.50 1.92
N PRO A 148 -0.89 10.16 0.93
CA PRO A 148 -1.21 11.52 0.55
C PRO A 148 -2.46 11.63 -0.31
N TYR A 149 -3.05 12.82 -0.33
CA TYR A 149 -3.92 13.19 -1.44
C TYR A 149 -3.09 13.36 -2.72
N GLY A 150 -3.47 12.63 -3.77
CA GLY A 150 -2.82 12.70 -5.08
C GLY A 150 -1.58 11.80 -5.17
N SER A 151 -0.46 12.39 -5.59
CA SER A 151 0.77 11.65 -5.90
C SER A 151 1.68 11.51 -4.68
N PRO A 152 2.24 10.30 -4.41
CA PRO A 152 3.22 10.09 -3.35
C PRO A 152 4.63 10.57 -3.72
N MET A 153 4.86 10.98 -4.95
CA MET A 153 6.20 11.32 -5.45
C MET A 153 6.96 12.36 -4.60
N PRO A 154 6.32 13.40 -4.00
CA PRO A 154 7.04 14.34 -3.14
C PRO A 154 7.63 13.75 -1.85
N PHE A 155 7.18 12.56 -1.44
CA PHE A 155 7.57 11.89 -0.20
C PHE A 155 8.47 10.68 -0.44
N LEU A 156 8.45 10.13 -1.65
CA LEU A 156 8.96 8.80 -1.95
C LEU A 156 10.48 8.69 -1.74
N ASP A 157 11.25 9.65 -2.26
CA ASP A 157 12.70 9.67 -2.14
C ASP A 157 13.13 9.79 -0.66
N LEU A 158 12.49 10.69 0.09
CA LEU A 158 12.74 10.90 1.51
C LEU A 158 12.38 9.68 2.36
N ALA A 159 11.28 8.99 2.02
CA ALA A 159 10.90 7.77 2.69
C ALA A 159 11.94 6.66 2.49
N MET A 160 12.47 6.50 1.27
CA MET A 160 13.51 5.52 0.99
C MET A 160 14.81 5.86 1.72
N GLN A 161 15.19 7.14 1.80
CA GLN A 161 16.34 7.61 2.57
C GLN A 161 16.18 7.30 4.06
N ALA A 162 14.97 7.48 4.61
CA ALA A 162 14.66 7.36 6.03
C ALA A 162 14.45 5.91 6.53
N THR A 163 14.59 4.91 5.65
CA THR A 163 14.46 3.50 6.04
C THR A 163 15.57 3.05 6.99
N ALA A 164 15.24 2.26 8.00
CA ALA A 164 16.20 1.51 8.80
C ALA A 164 16.96 0.48 7.93
N ARG A 165 17.76 -0.40 8.52
CA ARG A 165 18.50 -1.41 7.75
C ARG A 165 17.59 -2.32 6.94
N ARG A 166 16.45 -2.71 7.52
CA ARG A 166 15.35 -3.43 6.91
C ARG A 166 14.06 -2.73 7.30
N SER A 167 13.22 -2.45 6.34
CA SER A 167 12.02 -1.64 6.54
C SER A 167 10.90 -2.06 5.62
N VAL A 168 9.69 -1.68 5.98
CA VAL A 168 8.51 -1.78 5.13
C VAL A 168 8.03 -0.37 4.79
N VAL A 169 7.83 -0.10 3.52
CA VAL A 169 7.27 1.16 3.03
C VAL A 169 5.97 0.89 2.31
N SER A 170 4.88 1.42 2.83
CA SER A 170 3.55 1.39 2.25
C SER A 170 3.25 2.72 1.59
N ILE A 171 2.90 2.68 0.31
CA ILE A 171 2.76 3.86 -0.55
C ILE A 171 1.38 3.85 -1.19
N SER A 172 0.54 4.83 -0.85
CA SER A 172 -0.74 5.06 -1.53
C SER A 172 -0.62 6.18 -2.55
N ALA A 173 -1.38 6.07 -3.63
CA ALA A 173 -1.56 7.09 -4.65
C ALA A 173 -3.04 7.21 -4.99
N THR A 174 -3.56 8.44 -4.96
CA THR A 174 -4.96 8.75 -5.34
C THR A 174 -5.05 9.51 -6.66
N ASP A 175 -3.93 9.76 -7.34
CA ASP A 175 -3.89 10.32 -8.68
C ASP A 175 -4.10 9.25 -9.77
N THR A 176 -5.19 8.49 -9.59
CA THR A 176 -5.58 7.33 -10.41
C THR A 176 -5.71 7.65 -11.89
N ALA A 177 -6.17 8.86 -12.25
CA ALA A 177 -6.27 9.30 -13.63
C ALA A 177 -4.88 9.37 -14.31
N ALA A 178 -3.83 9.75 -13.57
CA ALA A 178 -2.47 9.71 -14.07
C ALA A 178 -2.01 8.25 -14.23
N LEU A 179 -2.04 7.47 -13.16
CA LEU A 179 -1.50 6.11 -13.15
C LEU A 179 -2.29 5.13 -14.04
N SER A 180 -3.58 5.41 -14.36
CA SER A 180 -4.33 4.64 -15.38
C SER A 180 -4.05 5.05 -16.83
N GLY A 181 -3.22 6.08 -17.06
CA GLY A 181 -2.94 6.59 -18.40
C GLY A 181 -3.98 7.57 -18.96
N SER A 182 -5.09 7.81 -18.24
CA SER A 182 -6.14 8.75 -18.69
C SER A 182 -5.64 10.20 -18.71
N SER A 183 -4.72 10.56 -17.81
CA SER A 183 -4.06 11.87 -17.75
C SER A 183 -2.57 11.75 -18.08
N ARG A 184 -2.25 11.75 -19.40
CA ARG A 184 -0.88 11.51 -19.90
C ARG A 184 0.15 12.55 -19.42
N GLY A 185 -0.20 13.85 -19.38
CA GLY A 185 0.69 14.93 -18.97
C GLY A 185 1.18 14.78 -17.53
N PRO A 186 0.31 14.65 -16.53
CA PRO A 186 0.68 14.34 -15.16
C PRO A 186 1.47 13.04 -15.01
N LEU A 187 1.10 11.96 -15.70
CA LEU A 187 1.81 10.68 -15.67
C LEU A 187 3.28 10.86 -16.13
N LYS A 188 3.48 11.46 -17.30
CA LYS A 188 4.82 11.72 -17.82
C LYS A 188 5.64 12.63 -16.89
N ARG A 189 5.04 13.71 -16.38
CA ARG A 189 5.74 14.70 -15.56
C ARG A 189 6.11 14.18 -14.17
N ARG A 190 5.23 13.39 -13.53
CA ARG A 190 5.43 12.89 -12.16
C ARG A 190 6.21 11.57 -12.12
N TYR A 191 5.88 10.67 -13.03
CA TYR A 191 6.39 9.28 -12.99
C TYR A 191 7.35 8.95 -14.15
N GLY A 192 7.55 9.87 -15.10
CA GLY A 192 8.40 9.62 -16.26
C GLY A 192 7.93 8.49 -17.17
N ALA A 193 6.67 8.10 -17.07
CA ALA A 193 6.11 6.91 -17.70
C ALA A 193 4.92 7.22 -18.62
N GLN A 194 4.54 6.22 -19.41
CA GLN A 194 3.28 6.17 -20.14
C GLN A 194 2.54 4.87 -19.83
N VAL A 195 1.21 4.91 -19.86
CA VAL A 195 0.34 3.74 -19.69
C VAL A 195 -0.66 3.73 -20.82
N ARG A 196 -0.74 2.58 -21.52
CA ARG A 196 -1.73 2.35 -22.55
C ARG A 196 -3.11 2.15 -21.90
N LEU A 197 -4.13 2.73 -22.53
CA LEU A 197 -5.53 2.55 -22.13
C LEU A 197 -6.05 1.22 -22.67
N ASP A 198 -5.78 0.14 -21.94
CA ASP A 198 -6.22 -1.22 -22.24
C ASP A 198 -6.70 -1.92 -20.96
N PRO A 199 -7.20 -3.17 -20.98
CA PRO A 199 -7.67 -3.89 -19.80
C PRO A 199 -6.62 -4.00 -18.68
N LEU A 200 -5.32 -3.95 -18.99
CA LEU A 200 -4.21 -4.03 -18.03
C LEU A 200 -3.69 -2.67 -17.57
N LYS A 201 -4.42 -1.57 -17.85
CA LYS A 201 -4.00 -0.21 -17.43
C LYS A 201 -3.77 -0.08 -15.93
N HIS A 202 -4.55 -0.79 -15.09
CA HIS A 202 -4.44 -0.76 -13.63
C HIS A 202 -3.20 -1.52 -13.15
N ASP A 203 -2.94 -2.70 -13.71
CA ASP A 203 -1.68 -3.44 -13.50
C ASP A 203 -0.47 -2.58 -13.88
N SER A 204 -0.52 -1.96 -15.07
CA SER A 204 0.55 -1.07 -15.51
C SER A 204 0.76 0.13 -14.58
N GLY A 205 -0.31 0.70 -14.02
CA GLY A 205 -0.23 1.80 -13.05
C GLY A 205 0.45 1.39 -11.75
N LEU A 206 0.12 0.22 -11.21
CA LEU A 206 0.79 -0.36 -10.05
C LEU A 206 2.28 -0.60 -10.32
N ARG A 207 2.61 -1.15 -11.49
CA ARG A 207 3.99 -1.37 -11.92
C ARG A 207 4.78 -0.08 -12.13
N VAL A 208 4.15 0.99 -12.61
CA VAL A 208 4.75 2.34 -12.69
C VAL A 208 5.08 2.85 -11.29
N LEU A 209 4.18 2.69 -10.32
CA LEU A 209 4.42 3.12 -8.94
C LEU A 209 5.54 2.30 -8.28
N LEU A 210 5.58 0.96 -8.50
CA LEU A 210 6.69 0.11 -8.05
C LEU A 210 8.03 0.50 -8.70
N GLY A 211 8.02 0.81 -10.00
CA GLY A 211 9.21 1.28 -10.71
C GLY A 211 9.75 2.59 -10.11
N ALA A 212 8.86 3.54 -9.82
CA ALA A 212 9.25 4.77 -9.14
C ALA A 212 9.84 4.52 -7.74
N ALA A 213 9.26 3.57 -6.99
CA ALA A 213 9.78 3.15 -5.69
C ALA A 213 11.18 2.51 -5.80
N ALA A 214 11.42 1.65 -6.80
CA ALA A 214 12.72 1.04 -7.05
C ALA A 214 13.80 2.06 -7.38
N VAL A 215 13.48 3.03 -8.26
CA VAL A 215 14.39 4.12 -8.61
C VAL A 215 14.74 4.98 -7.40
N ALA A 216 13.74 5.34 -6.58
CA ALA A 216 13.96 6.11 -5.36
C ALA A 216 14.83 5.33 -4.36
N ALA A 217 14.57 4.04 -4.16
CA ALA A 217 15.36 3.20 -3.25
C ALA A 217 16.82 3.06 -3.70
N ALA A 218 17.06 2.85 -5.00
CA ALA A 218 18.39 2.68 -5.56
C ALA A 218 19.31 3.88 -5.32
N ARG A 219 18.79 5.12 -5.32
CA ARG A 219 19.54 6.35 -5.03
C ARG A 219 20.14 6.37 -3.62
N HIS A 220 19.61 5.55 -2.71
CA HIS A 220 20.01 5.46 -1.30
C HIS A 220 20.65 4.11 -0.95
N ASP A 221 21.24 3.41 -1.92
CA ASP A 221 21.83 2.06 -1.74
C ASP A 221 20.81 1.03 -1.20
N ARG A 222 19.54 1.16 -1.62
CA ARG A 222 18.46 0.29 -1.19
C ARG A 222 17.90 -0.51 -2.36
N VAL A 223 17.34 -1.68 -2.05
CA VAL A 223 16.61 -2.53 -2.98
C VAL A 223 15.21 -2.79 -2.41
N ILE A 224 14.22 -2.84 -3.30
CA ILE A 224 12.85 -3.17 -2.92
C ILE A 224 12.51 -4.62 -3.27
N THR A 225 11.68 -5.23 -2.43
CA THR A 225 10.95 -6.47 -2.73
C THR A 225 9.46 -6.19 -2.57
N PRO A 226 8.65 -6.23 -3.64
CA PRO A 226 7.21 -6.01 -3.53
C PRO A 226 6.55 -7.07 -2.64
N LEU A 227 5.75 -6.61 -1.69
CA LEU A 227 5.00 -7.45 -0.75
C LEU A 227 3.52 -7.55 -1.14
N LEU A 228 2.91 -6.40 -1.50
CA LEU A 228 1.50 -6.32 -1.89
C LEU A 228 1.30 -5.14 -2.83
N SER A 229 0.53 -5.35 -3.90
CA SER A 229 0.11 -4.31 -4.84
C SER A 229 -1.39 -4.42 -5.06
N VAL A 230 -2.15 -3.37 -4.75
CA VAL A 230 -3.61 -3.33 -4.82
C VAL A 230 -4.08 -2.08 -5.55
N TRP A 231 -4.97 -2.26 -6.50
CA TRP A 231 -5.80 -1.18 -7.03
C TRP A 231 -7.21 -1.31 -6.43
N ASP A 232 -7.59 -0.37 -5.61
CA ASP A 232 -8.90 -0.37 -4.93
C ASP A 232 -9.67 0.88 -5.33
N SER A 233 -10.54 0.72 -6.31
CA SER A 233 -11.44 1.72 -6.91
C SER A 233 -10.80 3.11 -7.14
N HIS A 234 -10.56 3.89 -6.11
CA HIS A 234 -10.10 5.29 -6.17
C HIS A 234 -8.65 5.50 -5.69
N HIS A 235 -7.93 4.44 -5.32
CA HIS A 235 -6.52 4.53 -4.96
C HIS A 235 -5.73 3.28 -5.36
N LEU A 236 -4.45 3.49 -5.57
CA LEU A 236 -3.47 2.42 -5.68
C LEU A 236 -2.68 2.35 -4.37
N ARG A 237 -2.32 1.15 -3.97
CA ARG A 237 -1.39 0.94 -2.87
C ARG A 237 -0.39 -0.13 -3.21
N VAL A 238 0.89 0.18 -3.05
CA VAL A 238 1.98 -0.78 -3.09
C VAL A 238 2.67 -0.79 -1.73
N THR A 239 3.04 -1.97 -1.26
CA THR A 239 3.85 -2.12 -0.06
C THR A 239 5.07 -2.93 -0.41
N VAL A 240 6.24 -2.43 -0.03
CA VAL A 240 7.53 -3.01 -0.36
C VAL A 240 8.37 -3.22 0.89
N LEU A 241 9.07 -4.35 0.94
CA LEU A 241 10.21 -4.53 1.84
C LEU A 241 11.40 -3.78 1.25
N VAL A 242 12.13 -3.07 2.08
CA VAL A 242 13.31 -2.28 1.67
C VAL A 242 14.50 -2.75 2.47
N ASP A 243 15.51 -3.24 1.77
CA ASP A 243 16.76 -3.70 2.36
C ASP A 243 17.94 -2.85 1.86
N ARG A 244 18.96 -2.67 2.72
CA ARG A 244 20.20 -2.02 2.31
C ARG A 244 21.06 -2.98 1.47
N SER A 245 21.31 -2.62 0.21
CA SER A 245 22.11 -3.42 -0.72
C SER A 245 22.65 -2.57 -1.86
N LYS A 246 23.93 -2.24 -1.83
CA LYS A 246 24.60 -1.55 -2.96
C LYS A 246 24.53 -2.37 -4.25
N ARG A 247 24.73 -3.70 -4.16
CA ARG A 247 24.63 -4.60 -5.32
C ARG A 247 23.23 -4.58 -5.92
N GLY A 248 22.19 -4.70 -5.08
CA GLY A 248 20.81 -4.65 -5.55
C GLY A 248 20.42 -3.27 -6.10
N ALA A 249 20.92 -2.19 -5.47
CA ALA A 249 20.72 -0.84 -5.96
C ALA A 249 21.32 -0.63 -7.35
N ASN A 250 22.53 -1.15 -7.61
CA ASN A 250 23.17 -1.08 -8.93
C ASN A 250 22.40 -1.88 -10.01
N ALA A 251 21.71 -2.95 -9.61
CA ALA A 251 20.95 -3.83 -10.49
C ALA A 251 19.46 -3.45 -10.63
N TYR A 252 19.02 -2.30 -10.11
CA TYR A 252 17.60 -1.93 -10.13
C TYR A 252 17.01 -1.88 -11.55
N GLN A 253 17.82 -1.53 -12.56
CA GLN A 253 17.41 -1.43 -13.95
C GLN A 253 16.99 -2.78 -14.54
N ASP A 254 17.51 -3.89 -14.01
CA ASP A 254 17.14 -5.24 -14.45
C ASP A 254 15.68 -5.58 -14.17
N SER A 255 15.07 -4.86 -13.22
CA SER A 255 13.66 -5.00 -12.83
C SER A 255 12.75 -3.92 -13.44
N ILE A 256 13.30 -3.04 -14.28
CA ILE A 256 12.56 -1.97 -14.97
C ILE A 256 12.51 -2.27 -16.46
N GLY A 257 11.37 -2.01 -17.09
CA GLY A 257 11.22 -2.27 -18.50
C GLY A 257 9.91 -1.78 -19.07
N TRP A 258 9.45 -2.46 -20.09
CA TRP A 258 8.29 -2.11 -20.88
C TRP A 258 7.27 -3.24 -20.86
N ARG A 259 6.00 -2.93 -20.78
CA ARG A 259 4.92 -3.85 -21.14
C ARG A 259 4.48 -3.53 -22.58
N VAL A 260 4.53 -4.51 -23.44
CA VAL A 260 4.10 -4.41 -24.84
C VAL A 260 2.81 -5.20 -25.01
N ALA A 261 1.75 -4.54 -25.47
CA ALA A 261 0.48 -5.18 -25.83
C ALA A 261 0.52 -5.59 -27.31
N ASN A 262 -0.09 -6.72 -27.64
CA ASN A 262 -0.07 -7.30 -29.00
C ASN A 262 1.38 -7.34 -29.56
N PRO A 263 2.30 -8.05 -28.90
CA PRO A 263 3.71 -8.06 -29.27
C PRO A 263 3.92 -8.68 -30.65
N SER A 264 4.93 -8.20 -31.38
CA SER A 264 5.44 -8.86 -32.53
C SER A 264 6.22 -10.15 -32.18
N GLN A 265 6.48 -11.01 -33.13
CA GLN A 265 7.33 -12.19 -32.92
C GLN A 265 8.70 -11.80 -32.33
N ARG A 266 9.30 -10.70 -32.82
CA ARG A 266 10.55 -10.15 -32.29
C ARG A 266 10.44 -9.74 -30.82
N ASP A 267 9.33 -9.11 -30.41
CA ASP A 267 9.13 -8.72 -29.02
C ASP A 267 9.02 -9.96 -28.10
N VAL A 268 8.38 -11.02 -28.59
CA VAL A 268 8.28 -12.31 -27.89
C VAL A 268 9.66 -12.94 -27.71
N GLU A 269 10.47 -12.99 -28.77
CA GLU A 269 11.85 -13.53 -28.74
C GLU A 269 12.74 -12.74 -27.76
N LEU A 270 12.62 -11.41 -27.77
CA LEU A 270 13.32 -10.55 -26.82
C LEU A 270 12.90 -10.82 -25.35
N ALA A 271 11.61 -11.04 -25.12
CA ALA A 271 11.10 -11.36 -23.78
C ALA A 271 11.61 -12.72 -23.29
N ILE A 272 11.64 -13.73 -24.16
CA ILE A 272 12.20 -15.06 -23.85
C ILE A 272 13.70 -14.97 -23.59
N GLY A 273 14.44 -14.28 -24.46
CA GLY A 273 15.88 -14.09 -24.31
C GLY A 273 16.28 -13.34 -23.03
N ALA A 274 15.41 -12.45 -22.55
CA ALA A 274 15.58 -11.74 -21.29
C ALA A 274 15.08 -12.53 -20.05
N GLY A 275 14.52 -13.74 -20.24
CA GLY A 275 13.96 -14.52 -19.12
C GLY A 275 12.66 -13.95 -18.53
N LEU A 276 12.01 -12.99 -19.20
CA LEU A 276 10.77 -12.36 -18.78
C LEU A 276 9.51 -13.09 -19.30
N LEU A 277 9.70 -14.03 -20.21
CA LEU A 277 8.68 -14.95 -20.70
C LEU A 277 9.30 -16.35 -20.78
N PRO A 278 8.63 -17.40 -20.26
CA PRO A 278 9.10 -18.76 -20.48
C PRO A 278 9.00 -19.14 -21.96
N PRO A 279 9.87 -20.03 -22.46
CA PRO A 279 9.69 -20.61 -23.79
C PRO A 279 8.30 -21.25 -23.92
N HIS A 280 7.60 -20.98 -25.01
CA HIS A 280 6.27 -21.54 -25.32
C HIS A 280 6.18 -21.95 -26.77
N ASP A 281 5.20 -22.81 -27.10
CA ASP A 281 5.01 -23.30 -28.44
C ASP A 281 4.67 -22.16 -29.42
N ALA A 282 5.29 -22.15 -30.57
CA ALA A 282 5.21 -21.11 -31.60
C ALA A 282 3.77 -20.86 -32.16
N GLY A 283 2.79 -21.63 -31.72
CA GLY A 283 1.38 -21.51 -32.15
C GLY A 283 0.51 -20.53 -31.36
N SER A 284 1.00 -19.99 -30.25
CA SER A 284 0.24 -19.04 -29.43
C SER A 284 1.03 -17.76 -29.18
N THR A 285 0.58 -16.64 -29.74
CA THR A 285 1.16 -15.34 -29.46
C THR A 285 0.55 -14.80 -28.13
N PRO A 286 1.35 -14.45 -27.14
CA PRO A 286 0.83 -13.87 -25.90
C PRO A 286 0.18 -12.50 -26.16
N MET A 287 -0.88 -12.16 -25.43
CA MET A 287 -1.55 -10.86 -25.60
C MET A 287 -0.67 -9.67 -25.15
N HIS A 288 0.33 -9.92 -24.33
CA HIS A 288 1.32 -8.94 -23.87
C HIS A 288 2.59 -9.64 -23.40
N VAL A 289 3.71 -8.92 -23.47
CA VAL A 289 5.00 -9.34 -22.92
C VAL A 289 5.65 -8.22 -22.13
N MET A 290 6.56 -8.61 -21.22
CA MET A 290 7.49 -7.67 -20.60
C MET A 290 8.82 -7.69 -21.34
N LEU A 291 9.40 -6.50 -21.55
CA LEU A 291 10.72 -6.34 -22.14
C LEU A 291 11.64 -5.60 -21.16
N PRO A 292 12.95 -5.89 -21.15
CA PRO A 292 13.91 -5.13 -20.35
C PRO A 292 13.99 -3.67 -20.83
N LEU A 293 14.45 -2.78 -19.96
CA LEU A 293 14.56 -1.35 -20.27
C LEU A 293 15.44 -1.06 -21.50
N SER A 294 16.48 -1.86 -21.71
CA SER A 294 17.40 -1.76 -22.85
C SER A 294 16.79 -2.18 -24.19
N ALA A 295 15.66 -2.89 -24.18
CA ALA A 295 15.01 -3.30 -25.41
C ALA A 295 14.29 -2.15 -26.10
N SER A 296 14.27 -2.17 -27.43
CA SER A 296 13.46 -1.27 -28.26
C SER A 296 12.23 -2.03 -28.75
N PRO A 297 11.03 -1.77 -28.18
CA PRO A 297 9.79 -2.37 -28.65
C PRO A 297 9.53 -2.08 -30.12
N SER A 298 8.95 -3.04 -30.86
CA SER A 298 8.68 -2.93 -32.28
C SER A 298 7.66 -1.83 -32.61
N ASP A 299 6.67 -1.64 -31.73
CA ASP A 299 5.66 -0.57 -31.87
C ASP A 299 5.51 0.19 -30.55
N ARG A 300 5.93 1.44 -30.54
CA ARG A 300 5.82 2.33 -29.39
C ARG A 300 4.39 2.71 -28.99
N SER A 301 3.42 2.58 -29.89
CA SER A 301 2.01 2.85 -29.61
C SER A 301 1.39 1.79 -28.68
N ASN A 302 1.99 0.60 -28.65
CA ASN A 302 1.55 -0.55 -27.85
C ASN A 302 2.26 -0.69 -26.49
N VAL A 303 3.04 0.31 -26.10
CA VAL A 303 3.93 0.24 -24.93
C VAL A 303 3.37 0.96 -23.72
N SER A 304 3.54 0.35 -22.54
CA SER A 304 3.44 0.99 -21.22
C SER A 304 4.79 0.92 -20.51
N GLY A 305 5.17 1.97 -19.81
CA GLY A 305 6.41 2.03 -19.03
C GLY A 305 7.16 3.38 -19.19
N PRO A 306 8.39 3.46 -18.65
CA PRO A 306 9.07 2.41 -17.89
C PRO A 306 8.30 2.00 -16.63
N LEU A 307 8.34 0.72 -16.30
CA LEU A 307 7.60 0.13 -15.21
C LEU A 307 8.32 -1.10 -14.62
N TRP A 308 7.91 -1.53 -13.44
CA TRP A 308 8.41 -2.74 -12.79
C TRP A 308 8.01 -3.99 -13.59
N THR A 309 8.97 -4.84 -13.95
CA THR A 309 8.75 -6.06 -14.75
C THR A 309 8.62 -7.32 -13.89
N GLY A 310 9.07 -7.28 -12.64
CA GLY A 310 9.08 -8.42 -11.75
C GLY A 310 7.74 -8.73 -11.08
N ILE A 311 7.77 -9.62 -10.10
CA ILE A 311 6.64 -10.03 -9.26
C ILE A 311 6.16 -8.81 -8.45
N MET A 312 4.83 -8.64 -8.30
CA MET A 312 4.22 -7.50 -7.63
C MET A 312 3.78 -7.77 -6.17
N GLY A 313 4.10 -8.92 -5.63
CA GLY A 313 3.72 -9.28 -4.27
C GLY A 313 4.35 -10.57 -3.78
N ASP A 314 4.29 -10.77 -2.47
CA ASP A 314 4.75 -11.97 -1.79
C ASP A 314 3.59 -12.95 -1.58
N ALA A 315 3.71 -14.18 -2.10
CA ALA A 315 2.65 -15.17 -2.07
C ALA A 315 2.31 -15.65 -0.66
N GLU A 316 3.30 -15.72 0.24
CA GLU A 316 3.07 -16.15 1.62
C GLU A 316 2.31 -15.07 2.40
N LEU A 317 2.76 -13.82 2.29
CA LEU A 317 2.05 -12.69 2.86
C LEU A 317 0.62 -12.62 2.33
N MET A 318 0.41 -12.73 1.01
CA MET A 318 -0.93 -12.62 0.43
C MET A 318 -1.88 -13.72 0.91
N ARG A 319 -1.39 -14.95 1.12
CA ARG A 319 -2.21 -16.01 1.75
C ARG A 319 -2.57 -15.67 3.20
N SER A 320 -1.70 -14.95 3.93
CA SER A 320 -1.98 -14.52 5.30
C SER A 320 -3.03 -13.40 5.40
N LEU A 321 -3.33 -12.71 4.29
CA LEU A 321 -4.34 -11.66 4.20
C LEU A 321 -5.74 -12.23 3.89
N SER A 322 -6.14 -13.32 4.53
CA SER A 322 -7.46 -13.93 4.33
C SER A 322 -8.58 -13.19 5.07
N GLY A 323 -9.82 -13.41 4.65
CA GLY A 323 -10.99 -12.90 5.35
C GLY A 323 -11.14 -13.50 6.75
N GLU A 324 -10.72 -14.76 6.96
CA GLU A 324 -10.67 -15.39 8.25
C GLU A 324 -9.66 -14.68 9.17
N ALA A 325 -8.46 -14.41 8.70
CA ALA A 325 -7.46 -13.66 9.45
C ALA A 325 -7.95 -12.25 9.78
N ALA A 326 -8.65 -11.58 8.86
CA ALA A 326 -9.24 -10.27 9.08
C ALA A 326 -10.38 -10.33 10.12
N SER A 327 -11.22 -11.34 10.07
CA SER A 327 -12.29 -11.55 11.06
C SER A 327 -11.73 -11.82 12.45
N LEU A 328 -10.68 -12.63 12.54
CA LEU A 328 -10.06 -12.99 13.82
C LEU A 328 -9.33 -11.79 14.46
N ILE A 329 -8.67 -10.96 13.68
CA ILE A 329 -7.77 -9.91 14.20
C ILE A 329 -8.46 -8.56 14.25
N CYS A 330 -9.22 -8.23 13.20
CA CYS A 330 -9.90 -6.95 13.03
C CYS A 330 -11.44 -7.09 13.18
N GLY A 331 -11.95 -8.24 13.60
CA GLY A 331 -13.37 -8.46 13.83
C GLY A 331 -13.90 -7.56 14.94
N SER A 332 -15.18 -7.15 14.84
CA SER A 332 -15.84 -6.41 15.91
C SER A 332 -15.98 -7.31 17.15
N GLY A 333 -15.22 -7.01 18.19
CA GLY A 333 -15.47 -7.57 19.54
C GLY A 333 -16.82 -7.10 20.11
N ASP A 334 -17.11 -7.49 21.34
CA ASP A 334 -18.27 -7.01 22.11
C ASP A 334 -18.12 -5.52 22.46
N SER A 335 -18.25 -4.64 21.45
CA SER A 335 -18.29 -3.22 21.68
C SER A 335 -19.73 -2.79 22.05
N ALA A 336 -19.85 -1.83 22.95
CA ALA A 336 -21.12 -1.21 23.31
C ALA A 336 -21.78 -0.39 22.18
N LEU A 337 -21.21 -0.43 20.97
CA LEU A 337 -21.72 0.28 19.82
C LEU A 337 -22.95 -0.42 19.21
N ASP A 338 -23.80 0.34 18.55
CA ASP A 338 -25.03 -0.16 17.99
C ASP A 338 -24.82 -1.25 16.93
N THR A 339 -25.88 -2.03 16.65
CA THR A 339 -25.87 -3.12 15.68
C THR A 339 -25.53 -2.66 14.25
N ASN A 340 -25.78 -1.41 13.90
CA ASN A 340 -25.45 -0.87 12.58
C ASN A 340 -23.94 -0.65 12.44
N GLU A 341 -23.30 -0.08 13.46
CA GLU A 341 -21.85 0.11 13.48
C GLU A 341 -21.09 -1.22 13.39
N GLN A 342 -21.54 -2.22 14.14
CA GLN A 342 -20.99 -3.58 14.06
C GLN A 342 -21.20 -4.21 12.68
N LYS A 343 -22.36 -3.98 12.05
CA LYS A 343 -22.65 -4.45 10.69
C LYS A 343 -21.66 -3.86 9.67
N TYR A 344 -21.37 -2.56 9.78
CA TYR A 344 -20.42 -1.90 8.88
C TYR A 344 -18.98 -2.37 9.09
N ALA A 345 -18.56 -2.58 10.33
CA ALA A 345 -17.26 -3.17 10.62
C ALA A 345 -17.11 -4.57 10.01
N ARG A 346 -18.11 -5.43 10.18
CA ARG A 346 -18.15 -6.77 9.54
C ARG A 346 -18.16 -6.69 8.02
N GLN A 347 -18.86 -5.72 7.43
CA GLN A 347 -18.85 -5.54 5.97
C GLN A 347 -17.47 -5.14 5.46
N SER A 348 -16.74 -4.30 6.20
CA SER A 348 -15.36 -3.94 5.88
C SER A 348 -14.45 -5.18 5.85
N VAL A 349 -14.56 -6.05 6.84
CA VAL A 349 -13.82 -7.32 6.90
C VAL A 349 -14.15 -8.23 5.70
N ARG A 350 -15.43 -8.40 5.36
CA ARG A 350 -15.87 -9.20 4.19
C ARG A 350 -15.35 -8.65 2.85
N ASN A 351 -15.22 -7.34 2.72
CA ASN A 351 -14.68 -6.74 1.51
C ASN A 351 -13.21 -7.16 1.30
N ILE A 352 -12.43 -7.28 2.38
CA ILE A 352 -11.04 -7.74 2.32
C ILE A 352 -10.96 -9.21 1.88
N GLU A 353 -11.86 -10.05 2.34
CA GLU A 353 -11.92 -11.46 1.89
C GLU A 353 -12.08 -11.54 0.38
N LYS A 354 -13.01 -10.76 -0.19
CA LYS A 354 -13.20 -10.70 -1.65
C LYS A 354 -11.96 -10.20 -2.37
N GLU A 355 -11.30 -9.19 -1.85
CA GLU A 355 -10.08 -8.62 -2.42
C GLU A 355 -8.90 -9.60 -2.32
N ALA A 356 -8.71 -10.26 -1.19
CA ALA A 356 -7.67 -11.26 -1.01
C ALA A 356 -7.84 -12.42 -2.01
N ASN A 357 -9.07 -12.90 -2.20
CA ASN A 357 -9.38 -13.93 -3.18
C ASN A 357 -9.15 -13.45 -4.62
N ALA A 358 -9.47 -12.19 -4.94
CA ALA A 358 -9.19 -11.59 -6.24
C ALA A 358 -7.69 -11.44 -6.50
N ILE A 359 -6.92 -11.01 -5.51
CA ILE A 359 -5.45 -10.90 -5.59
C ILE A 359 -4.83 -12.30 -5.80
N LEU A 360 -5.28 -13.30 -5.06
CA LEU A 360 -4.81 -14.68 -5.23
C LEU A 360 -5.12 -15.24 -6.62
N SER A 361 -6.28 -14.91 -7.19
CA SER A 361 -6.63 -15.29 -8.56
C SER A 361 -5.75 -14.63 -9.61
N LEU A 362 -5.34 -13.38 -9.40
CA LEU A 362 -4.41 -12.65 -10.29
C LEU A 362 -2.98 -13.20 -10.23
N ILE A 363 -2.55 -13.78 -9.10
CA ILE A 363 -1.25 -14.45 -9.00
C ILE A 363 -1.22 -15.70 -9.89
N HIS A 364 -2.31 -16.45 -9.98
CA HIS A 364 -2.41 -17.60 -10.87
C HIS A 364 -2.35 -17.23 -12.36
N ILE A 365 -2.66 -16.00 -12.71
CA ILE A 365 -2.55 -15.48 -14.09
C ILE A 365 -1.12 -15.00 -14.40
N SER A 366 -0.36 -14.55 -13.39
CA SER A 366 1.02 -14.04 -13.53
C SER A 366 2.11 -15.09 -13.28
N GLU A 367 1.80 -16.22 -12.65
CA GLU A 367 2.72 -17.35 -12.57
C GLU A 367 2.63 -18.15 -13.87
N PRO A 368 3.77 -18.44 -14.55
CA PRO A 368 3.78 -19.43 -15.60
C PRO A 368 3.31 -20.75 -14.98
N THR A 369 2.27 -21.32 -15.53
CA THR A 369 1.69 -22.61 -15.13
C THR A 369 2.80 -23.63 -14.90
N ARG A 370 3.21 -23.85 -13.65
CA ARG A 370 3.91 -25.09 -13.30
C ARG A 370 2.91 -26.19 -13.59
N ARG A 371 3.14 -26.92 -14.67
CA ARG A 371 2.41 -28.13 -15.00
C ARG A 371 2.40 -28.99 -13.74
N ARG A 372 1.21 -29.29 -13.22
CA ARG A 372 1.02 -30.47 -12.38
C ARG A 372 1.40 -31.66 -13.26
N THR A 373 2.56 -32.18 -13.05
CA THR A 373 2.86 -33.55 -13.48
C THR A 373 2.05 -34.44 -12.57
N ILE A 374 1.17 -35.23 -13.16
CA ILE A 374 0.38 -36.29 -12.54
C ILE A 374 1.31 -37.33 -11.93
#